data_caa02eacf30d5db5375659604df62703
#
_entry.id   caa02eacf30d5db5375659604df62703
#
_cell.length_a   1.000
_cell.length_b   1.000
_cell.length_c   1.000
_cell.angle_alpha   90.00
_cell.angle_beta   90.00
_cell.angle_gamma   90.00
#
_symmetry.space_group_name_H-M   'P 1'
#
loop_
_entity.id
_entity.type
_entity.pdbx_description
1 polymer ?
#
loop_
_entity_poly.entity_id
_entity_poly.type
_entity_poly.pdbx_seq_one_letter_code
_entity_poly.pdbx_strand_id
1 'polypeptide(L)'
;MKMIIDGKKVDSLSGETFDVINPATGKVIESVPKATAEDIELAVTAAVKGQKEWAKTSVTQRADILHRFVEIVEQNKEMLAQTLCAENGKPITEARAEIGNISIAFPAFAEHAKHFYGTLIPQGTEAGQETTLQLVTREPIGVVACIIPFNFPCDLYDQKVAPALMMGNAAIVLPSSDNPLTLMKLTEMLVEAGVPNGVIQCLTAPGAVKDAAVTDPRVHLVTLTGSTEVGIGTAKLAAANLTHTALELGGNDAFIVLDDGDVDLAVEEMVWGRMYNTGQVCCASKRFLIHNSLKDEFTKKVIDRIKQLKVGDPQKEDTQIGCLISEKAAIKVEKEVQLTLEQGGKLLLGGKRLACLPGVGCRVRDLPPKSGCISYLQGGGCGFYNRSSAVVANGLMSRGRQANPVLTY
;
A
#
# COMPACT_ATOMS: atom_id res chain seq x y z
N MET A 1 10.75 -18.48 -6.26
CA MET A 1 10.06 -17.93 -7.47
C MET A 1 11.06 -17.21 -8.36
N LYS A 2 10.68 -16.84 -9.62
CA LYS A 2 11.55 -16.13 -10.58
C LYS A 2 10.93 -14.77 -10.94
N MET A 3 11.73 -13.79 -11.30
CA MET A 3 11.29 -12.54 -11.89
C MET A 3 10.61 -12.78 -13.24
N ILE A 4 9.82 -11.82 -13.70
CA ILE A 4 9.19 -11.83 -15.03
C ILE A 4 9.76 -10.69 -15.83
N ILE A 5 10.48 -11.02 -16.91
CA ILE A 5 11.00 -10.07 -17.91
C ILE A 5 10.66 -10.61 -19.30
N ASP A 6 10.03 -9.78 -20.12
CA ASP A 6 9.60 -10.11 -21.50
C ASP A 6 8.72 -11.38 -21.56
N GLY A 7 7.80 -11.51 -20.59
CA GLY A 7 6.92 -12.68 -20.46
C GLY A 7 7.61 -13.98 -20.01
N LYS A 8 8.89 -13.93 -19.67
CA LYS A 8 9.70 -15.11 -19.27
C LYS A 8 10.02 -15.06 -17.79
N LYS A 9 10.05 -16.24 -17.18
CA LYS A 9 10.55 -16.44 -15.81
C LYS A 9 12.07 -16.51 -15.82
N VAL A 10 12.72 -15.52 -15.18
CA VAL A 10 14.18 -15.38 -15.18
C VAL A 10 14.75 -15.27 -13.77
N ASP A 11 15.97 -15.70 -13.60
CA ASP A 11 16.81 -15.41 -12.45
C ASP A 11 17.48 -14.03 -12.62
N SER A 12 18.08 -13.48 -11.58
CA SER A 12 18.90 -12.28 -11.71
C SER A 12 20.18 -12.59 -12.48
N LEU A 13 20.68 -11.64 -13.27
CA LEU A 13 21.94 -11.74 -13.97
C LEU A 13 23.13 -11.96 -13.03
N SER A 14 23.03 -11.48 -11.78
CA SER A 14 24.06 -11.72 -10.75
C SER A 14 24.02 -13.15 -10.19
N GLY A 15 22.91 -13.87 -10.36
CA GLY A 15 22.64 -15.14 -9.68
C GLY A 15 22.37 -15.00 -8.17
N GLU A 16 22.40 -13.76 -7.61
CA GLU A 16 22.09 -13.53 -6.20
C GLU A 16 20.60 -13.65 -5.92
N THR A 17 20.29 -14.12 -4.71
CA THR A 17 18.93 -14.20 -4.18
C THR A 17 18.84 -13.54 -2.82
N PHE A 18 17.63 -13.30 -2.35
CA PHE A 18 17.34 -12.97 -0.95
C PHE A 18 16.11 -13.72 -0.46
N ASP A 19 16.05 -13.94 0.84
CA ASP A 19 14.99 -14.70 1.47
C ASP A 19 13.80 -13.81 1.81
N VAL A 20 12.60 -14.29 1.50
CA VAL A 20 11.33 -13.74 1.97
C VAL A 20 10.99 -14.44 3.28
N ILE A 21 10.85 -13.66 4.33
CA ILE A 21 10.66 -14.14 5.69
C ILE A 21 9.20 -14.02 6.11
N ASN A 22 8.64 -15.06 6.69
CA ASN A 22 7.36 -14.98 7.38
C ASN A 22 7.54 -14.18 8.68
N PRO A 23 6.96 -12.98 8.81
CA PRO A 23 7.19 -12.13 9.98
C PRO A 23 6.59 -12.68 11.27
N ALA A 24 5.59 -13.57 11.18
CA ALA A 24 5.00 -14.22 12.33
C ALA A 24 5.86 -15.37 12.87
N THR A 25 6.64 -16.04 12.01
CA THR A 25 7.41 -17.23 12.40
C THR A 25 8.93 -17.03 12.36
N GLY A 26 9.41 -15.99 11.69
CA GLY A 26 10.82 -15.77 11.42
C GLY A 26 11.45 -16.78 10.45
N LYS A 27 10.64 -17.66 9.84
CA LYS A 27 11.12 -18.69 8.91
C LYS A 27 11.13 -18.16 7.48
N VAL A 28 12.07 -18.66 6.69
CA VAL A 28 12.10 -18.44 5.25
C VAL A 28 10.87 -19.11 4.62
N ILE A 29 10.13 -18.34 3.81
CA ILE A 29 9.03 -18.84 2.98
C ILE A 29 9.62 -19.33 1.66
N GLU A 30 10.38 -18.45 1.01
CA GLU A 30 10.99 -18.72 -0.28
C GLU A 30 12.17 -17.76 -0.52
N SER A 31 13.13 -18.15 -1.38
CA SER A 31 14.16 -17.26 -1.88
C SER A 31 13.78 -16.75 -3.26
N VAL A 32 13.99 -15.47 -3.51
CA VAL A 32 13.69 -14.79 -4.78
C VAL A 32 14.94 -14.15 -5.37
N PRO A 33 15.04 -13.98 -6.69
CA PRO A 33 16.18 -13.31 -7.32
C PRO A 33 16.37 -11.90 -6.77
N LYS A 34 17.61 -11.48 -6.62
CA LYS A 34 17.97 -10.11 -6.26
C LYS A 34 18.35 -9.36 -7.52
N ALA A 35 17.40 -8.60 -8.07
CA ALA A 35 17.59 -7.86 -9.31
C ALA A 35 18.76 -6.87 -9.21
N THR A 36 19.45 -6.70 -10.34
CA THR A 36 20.51 -5.70 -10.55
C THR A 36 20.00 -4.53 -11.41
N ALA A 37 20.82 -3.51 -11.61
CA ALA A 37 20.51 -2.42 -12.53
C ALA A 37 20.41 -2.91 -13.98
N GLU A 38 21.19 -3.92 -14.35
CA GLU A 38 21.16 -4.55 -15.68
C GLU A 38 19.86 -5.35 -15.91
N ASP A 39 19.31 -5.98 -14.85
CA ASP A 39 17.99 -6.62 -14.94
C ASP A 39 16.89 -5.56 -15.18
N ILE A 40 16.99 -4.39 -14.52
CA ILE A 40 16.09 -3.26 -14.78
C ILE A 40 16.21 -2.76 -16.22
N GLU A 41 17.42 -2.63 -16.74
CA GLU A 41 17.68 -2.24 -18.14
C GLU A 41 16.98 -3.21 -19.14
N LEU A 42 17.10 -4.51 -18.91
CA LEU A 42 16.41 -5.53 -19.73
C LEU A 42 14.88 -5.37 -19.65
N ALA A 43 14.35 -5.15 -18.45
CA ALA A 43 12.92 -4.96 -18.24
C ALA A 43 12.39 -3.68 -18.92
N VAL A 44 13.12 -2.55 -18.82
CA VAL A 44 12.77 -1.31 -19.51
C VAL A 44 12.81 -1.50 -21.02
N THR A 45 13.84 -2.15 -21.54
CA THR A 45 13.97 -2.42 -22.99
C THR A 45 12.80 -3.27 -23.50
N ALA A 46 12.41 -4.32 -22.77
CA ALA A 46 11.23 -5.12 -23.08
C ALA A 46 9.94 -4.31 -23.00
N ALA A 47 9.79 -3.47 -21.96
CA ALA A 47 8.63 -2.64 -21.76
C ALA A 47 8.41 -1.62 -22.88
N VAL A 48 9.47 -0.97 -23.35
CA VAL A 48 9.41 -0.03 -24.51
C VAL A 48 8.91 -0.72 -25.78
N LYS A 49 9.35 -1.95 -26.01
CA LYS A 49 8.91 -2.74 -27.18
C LYS A 49 7.46 -3.22 -27.02
N GLY A 50 7.14 -3.80 -25.87
CA GLY A 50 5.80 -4.34 -25.59
C GLY A 50 4.74 -3.25 -25.59
N GLN A 51 5.04 -2.08 -25.04
CA GLN A 51 4.12 -0.93 -24.98
C GLN A 51 3.67 -0.49 -26.40
N LYS A 52 4.56 -0.43 -27.35
CA LYS A 52 4.22 -0.01 -28.73
C LYS A 52 3.19 -0.93 -29.39
N GLU A 53 3.25 -2.22 -29.12
CA GLU A 53 2.28 -3.19 -29.63
C GLU A 53 0.98 -3.15 -28.81
N TRP A 54 1.10 -3.01 -27.49
CA TRP A 54 -0.05 -2.91 -26.59
C TRP A 54 -0.91 -1.67 -26.86
N ALA A 55 -0.30 -0.53 -27.15
CA ALA A 55 -0.99 0.71 -27.51
C ALA A 55 -1.87 0.58 -28.77
N LYS A 56 -1.56 -0.35 -29.67
CA LYS A 56 -2.36 -0.61 -30.89
C LYS A 56 -3.63 -1.42 -30.60
N THR A 57 -3.73 -2.07 -29.44
CA THR A 57 -4.92 -2.84 -29.07
C THR A 57 -6.07 -1.93 -28.67
N SER A 58 -7.30 -2.35 -28.93
CA SER A 58 -8.47 -1.59 -28.48
C SER A 58 -8.65 -1.69 -26.97
N VAL A 59 -9.36 -0.71 -26.38
CA VAL A 59 -9.73 -0.72 -24.96
C VAL A 59 -10.52 -2.00 -24.61
N THR A 60 -11.40 -2.46 -25.51
CA THR A 60 -12.17 -3.69 -25.32
C THR A 60 -11.28 -4.93 -25.24
N GLN A 61 -10.33 -5.06 -26.17
CA GLN A 61 -9.37 -6.19 -26.14
C GLN A 61 -8.54 -6.21 -24.84
N ARG A 62 -8.12 -5.05 -24.36
CA ARG A 62 -7.43 -4.94 -23.08
C ARG A 62 -8.34 -5.33 -21.92
N ALA A 63 -9.59 -4.86 -21.91
CA ALA A 63 -10.57 -5.22 -20.90
C ALA A 63 -10.84 -6.74 -20.84
N ASP A 64 -11.00 -7.38 -22.00
CA ASP A 64 -11.22 -8.83 -22.07
C ASP A 64 -10.06 -9.63 -21.45
N ILE A 65 -8.82 -9.18 -21.63
CA ILE A 65 -7.66 -9.79 -20.99
C ILE A 65 -7.70 -9.61 -19.47
N LEU A 66 -8.03 -8.40 -18.99
CA LEU A 66 -8.12 -8.16 -17.56
C LEU A 66 -9.29 -8.89 -16.88
N HIS A 67 -10.40 -9.11 -17.60
CA HIS A 67 -11.48 -9.97 -17.10
C HIS A 67 -11.02 -11.42 -16.94
N ARG A 68 -10.30 -11.97 -17.94
CA ARG A 68 -9.68 -13.31 -17.80
C ARG A 68 -8.70 -13.40 -16.64
N PHE A 69 -7.93 -12.35 -16.41
CA PHE A 69 -7.04 -12.28 -15.24
C PHE A 69 -7.84 -12.40 -13.94
N VAL A 70 -8.95 -11.68 -13.82
CA VAL A 70 -9.83 -11.77 -12.64
C VAL A 70 -10.36 -13.19 -12.45
N GLU A 71 -10.77 -13.88 -13.52
CA GLU A 71 -11.21 -15.27 -13.44
C GLU A 71 -10.10 -16.19 -12.90
N ILE A 72 -8.85 -16.00 -13.34
CA ILE A 72 -7.69 -16.76 -12.83
C ILE A 72 -7.44 -16.43 -11.35
N VAL A 73 -7.54 -15.17 -10.94
CA VAL A 73 -7.38 -14.77 -9.54
C VAL A 73 -8.44 -15.41 -8.66
N GLU A 74 -9.71 -15.39 -9.06
CA GLU A 74 -10.79 -16.02 -8.28
C GLU A 74 -10.59 -17.53 -8.10
N GLN A 75 -10.09 -18.23 -9.13
CA GLN A 75 -9.75 -19.66 -9.04
C GLN A 75 -8.59 -19.94 -8.07
N ASN A 76 -7.73 -18.95 -7.84
CA ASN A 76 -6.55 -19.06 -6.98
C ASN A 76 -6.63 -18.23 -5.70
N LYS A 77 -7.80 -17.70 -5.36
CA LYS A 77 -8.01 -16.72 -4.29
C LYS A 77 -7.45 -17.15 -2.94
N GLU A 78 -7.74 -18.37 -2.52
CA GLU A 78 -7.26 -18.88 -1.24
C GLU A 78 -5.74 -19.06 -1.21
N MET A 79 -5.13 -19.57 -2.28
CA MET A 79 -3.68 -19.71 -2.37
C MET A 79 -2.97 -18.34 -2.31
N LEU A 80 -3.53 -17.33 -2.97
CA LEU A 80 -3.03 -15.95 -2.92
C LEU A 80 -3.17 -15.36 -1.52
N ALA A 81 -4.32 -15.55 -0.85
CA ALA A 81 -4.57 -15.07 0.50
C ALA A 81 -3.61 -15.72 1.52
N GLN A 82 -3.39 -17.03 1.42
CA GLN A 82 -2.41 -17.75 2.26
C GLN A 82 -0.98 -17.23 2.03
N THR A 83 -0.61 -16.98 0.76
CA THR A 83 0.70 -16.39 0.43
C THR A 83 0.84 -15.00 1.04
N LEU A 84 -0.16 -14.13 0.84
CA LEU A 84 -0.17 -12.78 1.39
C LEU A 84 -0.12 -12.76 2.92
N CYS A 85 -0.94 -13.59 3.57
CA CYS A 85 -0.92 -13.73 5.03
C CYS A 85 0.47 -14.16 5.53
N ALA A 86 1.10 -15.12 4.85
CA ALA A 86 2.40 -15.65 5.25
C ALA A 86 3.54 -14.63 5.11
N GLU A 87 3.57 -13.87 4.01
CA GLU A 87 4.67 -12.92 3.75
C GLU A 87 4.44 -11.54 4.39
N ASN A 88 3.18 -11.18 4.71
CA ASN A 88 2.84 -9.88 5.29
C ASN A 88 2.65 -9.90 6.81
N GLY A 89 2.08 -10.99 7.34
CA GLY A 89 1.72 -11.09 8.75
C GLY A 89 0.35 -10.52 9.12
N LYS A 90 -0.46 -10.06 8.17
CA LYS A 90 -1.85 -9.67 8.40
C LYS A 90 -2.74 -10.89 8.62
N PRO A 91 -3.85 -10.77 9.39
CA PRO A 91 -4.80 -11.85 9.55
C PRO A 91 -5.29 -12.43 8.22
N ILE A 92 -5.51 -13.73 8.16
CA ILE A 92 -5.96 -14.42 6.94
C ILE A 92 -7.30 -13.86 6.42
N THR A 93 -8.18 -13.43 7.32
CA THR A 93 -9.45 -12.79 6.97
C THR A 93 -9.24 -11.48 6.23
N GLU A 94 -8.26 -10.67 6.65
CA GLU A 94 -7.89 -9.42 5.98
C GLU A 94 -7.15 -9.68 4.66
N ALA A 95 -6.30 -10.72 4.61
CA ALA A 95 -5.64 -11.12 3.37
C ALA A 95 -6.65 -11.58 2.31
N ARG A 96 -7.67 -12.36 2.69
CA ARG A 96 -8.76 -12.76 1.77
C ARG A 96 -9.56 -11.55 1.27
N ALA A 97 -9.83 -10.58 2.13
CA ALA A 97 -10.52 -9.35 1.74
C ALA A 97 -9.71 -8.57 0.71
N GLU A 98 -8.41 -8.38 0.95
CA GLU A 98 -7.52 -7.67 0.02
C GLU A 98 -7.41 -8.39 -1.34
N ILE A 99 -7.26 -9.73 -1.38
CA ILE A 99 -7.30 -10.47 -2.64
C ILE A 99 -8.66 -10.32 -3.34
N GLY A 100 -9.75 -10.27 -2.56
CA GLY A 100 -11.10 -10.04 -3.11
C GLY A 100 -11.26 -8.69 -3.80
N ASN A 101 -10.54 -7.66 -3.36
CA ASN A 101 -10.59 -6.33 -3.96
C ASN A 101 -10.07 -6.30 -5.40
N ILE A 102 -9.15 -7.20 -5.78
CA ILE A 102 -8.66 -7.33 -7.17
C ILE A 102 -9.84 -7.58 -8.13
N SER A 103 -10.79 -8.43 -7.72
CA SER A 103 -11.97 -8.76 -8.53
C SER A 103 -12.98 -7.62 -8.64
N ILE A 104 -12.83 -6.58 -7.84
CA ILE A 104 -13.62 -5.35 -7.89
C ILE A 104 -12.86 -4.27 -8.68
N ALA A 105 -11.59 -4.07 -8.37
CA ALA A 105 -10.81 -2.95 -8.88
C ALA A 105 -10.46 -3.10 -10.38
N PHE A 106 -9.99 -4.27 -10.82
CA PHE A 106 -9.64 -4.48 -12.23
C PHE A 106 -10.83 -4.27 -13.18
N PRO A 107 -12.03 -4.83 -12.94
CA PRO A 107 -13.20 -4.51 -13.73
C PRO A 107 -13.62 -3.03 -13.66
N ALA A 108 -13.53 -2.40 -12.49
CA ALA A 108 -13.85 -0.98 -12.35
C ALA A 108 -12.95 -0.10 -13.23
N PHE A 109 -11.63 -0.35 -13.25
CA PHE A 109 -10.71 0.35 -14.13
C PHE A 109 -10.98 0.02 -15.61
N ALA A 110 -11.34 -1.22 -15.94
CA ALA A 110 -11.70 -1.62 -17.30
C ALA A 110 -12.93 -0.84 -17.80
N GLU A 111 -13.99 -0.76 -17.00
CA GLU A 111 -15.18 -0.01 -17.35
C GLU A 111 -14.91 1.50 -17.39
N HIS A 112 -14.16 2.05 -16.44
CA HIS A 112 -13.81 3.47 -16.46
C HIS A 112 -13.03 3.85 -17.73
N ALA A 113 -12.07 3.02 -18.15
CA ALA A 113 -11.28 3.26 -19.35
C ALA A 113 -12.11 3.28 -20.64
N LYS A 114 -13.19 2.47 -20.72
CA LYS A 114 -14.12 2.48 -21.87
C LYS A 114 -14.85 3.80 -22.01
N HIS A 115 -15.00 4.57 -20.92
CA HIS A 115 -15.71 5.85 -20.88
C HIS A 115 -14.77 7.05 -20.74
N PHE A 116 -13.47 6.85 -20.91
CA PHE A 116 -12.48 7.91 -20.81
C PHE A 116 -12.29 8.60 -22.17
N TYR A 117 -13.24 9.46 -22.53
CA TYR A 117 -13.32 10.12 -23.84
C TYR A 117 -12.38 11.33 -23.95
N GLY A 118 -12.18 11.79 -25.21
CA GLY A 118 -11.57 13.06 -25.52
C GLY A 118 -12.55 14.22 -25.44
N THR A 119 -12.12 15.40 -25.89
CA THR A 119 -12.92 16.61 -25.91
C THR A 119 -12.95 17.20 -27.31
N LEU A 120 -14.14 17.58 -27.80
CA LEU A 120 -14.31 18.41 -28.96
C LEU A 120 -14.45 19.86 -28.51
N ILE A 121 -13.57 20.76 -29.00
CA ILE A 121 -13.66 22.18 -28.75
C ILE A 121 -14.38 22.81 -29.95
N PRO A 122 -15.52 23.49 -29.75
CA PRO A 122 -16.28 24.09 -30.85
C PRO A 122 -15.49 25.16 -31.63
N GLN A 123 -15.79 25.30 -32.90
CA GLN A 123 -15.25 26.38 -33.74
C GLN A 123 -15.67 27.75 -33.19
N GLY A 124 -14.80 28.72 -33.32
CA GLY A 124 -15.08 30.10 -32.91
C GLY A 124 -15.05 30.32 -31.39
N THR A 125 -14.51 29.37 -30.60
CA THR A 125 -14.28 29.56 -29.16
C THR A 125 -13.30 30.69 -28.88
N GLU A 126 -12.36 30.94 -29.81
CA GLU A 126 -11.39 32.04 -29.79
C GLU A 126 -11.49 32.85 -31.09
N ALA A 127 -11.32 34.15 -30.97
CA ALA A 127 -11.31 35.04 -32.13
C ALA A 127 -10.19 34.66 -33.11
N GLY A 128 -10.51 34.52 -34.40
CA GLY A 128 -9.59 34.10 -35.46
C GLY A 128 -9.49 32.58 -35.61
N GLN A 129 -10.27 31.80 -34.82
CA GLN A 129 -10.33 30.32 -34.87
C GLN A 129 -11.70 29.84 -35.39
N GLU A 130 -12.45 30.67 -36.14
CA GLU A 130 -13.82 30.37 -36.56
C GLU A 130 -13.94 29.16 -37.49
N THR A 131 -12.84 28.79 -38.15
CA THR A 131 -12.78 27.63 -39.07
C THR A 131 -11.96 26.47 -38.55
N THR A 132 -11.42 26.60 -37.33
CA THR A 132 -10.52 25.59 -36.72
C THR A 132 -11.31 24.58 -35.91
N LEU A 133 -11.21 23.28 -36.26
CA LEU A 133 -11.72 22.17 -35.47
C LEU A 133 -10.60 21.68 -34.54
N GLN A 134 -10.86 21.70 -33.23
CA GLN A 134 -9.90 21.22 -32.22
C GLN A 134 -10.43 19.94 -31.54
N LEU A 135 -9.60 18.90 -31.55
CA LEU A 135 -9.88 17.64 -30.90
C LEU A 135 -8.77 17.34 -29.87
N VAL A 136 -9.16 17.05 -28.65
CA VAL A 136 -8.25 16.56 -27.61
C VAL A 136 -8.46 15.07 -27.47
N THR A 137 -7.42 14.27 -27.71
CA THR A 137 -7.43 12.83 -27.54
C THR A 137 -6.52 12.43 -26.38
N ARG A 138 -6.78 11.25 -25.81
CA ARG A 138 -5.96 10.65 -24.77
C ARG A 138 -5.11 9.55 -25.36
N GLU A 139 -3.81 9.59 -25.08
CA GLU A 139 -2.84 8.61 -25.56
C GLU A 139 -2.07 7.97 -24.41
N PRO A 140 -1.55 6.73 -24.57
CA PRO A 140 -0.68 6.12 -23.56
C PRO A 140 0.55 6.99 -23.29
N ILE A 141 0.92 7.12 -22.01
CA ILE A 141 2.13 7.86 -21.63
C ILE A 141 3.41 7.06 -21.96
N GLY A 142 3.33 5.73 -22.02
CA GLY A 142 4.45 4.87 -22.38
C GLY A 142 4.75 3.79 -21.32
N VAL A 143 5.95 3.83 -20.76
CA VAL A 143 6.39 2.88 -19.71
C VAL A 143 6.16 3.49 -18.34
N VAL A 144 5.53 2.71 -17.45
CA VAL A 144 5.19 3.09 -16.08
C VAL A 144 5.95 2.20 -15.09
N ALA A 145 6.74 2.79 -14.19
CA ALA A 145 7.33 2.09 -13.06
C ALA A 145 6.37 2.12 -11.87
N CYS A 146 5.92 0.95 -11.41
CA CYS A 146 4.97 0.75 -10.33
C CYS A 146 5.71 0.30 -9.06
N ILE A 147 6.05 1.23 -8.17
CA ILE A 147 6.73 0.94 -6.89
C ILE A 147 5.68 0.73 -5.81
N ILE A 148 5.61 -0.50 -5.32
CA ILE A 148 4.53 -0.96 -4.45
C ILE A 148 5.08 -1.27 -3.05
N PRO A 149 4.47 -0.71 -1.98
CA PRO A 149 4.88 -0.96 -0.61
C PRO A 149 4.34 -2.29 -0.08
N PHE A 150 4.68 -2.60 1.17
CA PHE A 150 4.35 -3.87 1.79
C PHE A 150 2.93 -3.97 2.37
N ASN A 151 2.32 -2.85 2.77
CA ASN A 151 1.15 -2.87 3.67
C ASN A 151 -0.16 -3.38 3.02
N PHE A 152 -0.45 -2.96 1.81
CA PHE A 152 -1.56 -3.43 0.97
C PHE A 152 -1.04 -3.67 -0.45
N PRO A 153 -0.21 -4.71 -0.63
CA PRO A 153 0.47 -4.90 -1.91
C PRO A 153 -0.52 -5.15 -3.05
N CYS A 154 -1.62 -5.89 -2.82
CA CYS A 154 -2.57 -6.23 -3.87
C CYS A 154 -3.47 -5.04 -4.24
N ASP A 155 -4.00 -4.30 -3.25
CA ASP A 155 -4.79 -3.09 -3.51
C ASP A 155 -3.96 -2.02 -4.23
N LEU A 156 -2.67 -1.90 -3.88
CA LEU A 156 -1.79 -0.92 -4.51
C LEU A 156 -1.22 -1.41 -5.85
N TYR A 157 -1.24 -2.73 -6.08
CA TYR A 157 -0.98 -3.32 -7.38
C TYR A 157 -2.10 -2.99 -8.37
N ASP A 158 -3.34 -3.22 -7.97
CA ASP A 158 -4.49 -2.97 -8.83
C ASP A 158 -4.64 -1.49 -9.18
N GLN A 159 -4.44 -0.58 -8.22
CA GLN A 159 -4.50 0.88 -8.41
C GLN A 159 -3.40 1.45 -9.33
N LYS A 160 -2.35 0.70 -9.59
CA LYS A 160 -1.23 1.11 -10.47
C LYS A 160 -1.22 0.35 -11.78
N VAL A 161 -1.30 -0.98 -11.70
CA VAL A 161 -1.16 -1.86 -12.86
C VAL A 161 -2.41 -1.84 -13.72
N ALA A 162 -3.60 -1.94 -13.13
CA ALA A 162 -4.84 -1.97 -13.90
C ALA A 162 -5.03 -0.71 -14.76
N PRO A 163 -4.95 0.52 -14.22
CA PRO A 163 -5.08 1.72 -15.05
C PRO A 163 -3.94 1.87 -16.05
N ALA A 164 -2.69 1.49 -15.69
CA ALA A 164 -1.58 1.54 -16.64
C ALA A 164 -1.87 0.66 -17.87
N LEU A 165 -2.23 -0.61 -17.64
CA LEU A 165 -2.53 -1.55 -18.73
C LEU A 165 -3.77 -1.12 -19.52
N MET A 166 -4.85 -0.71 -18.86
CA MET A 166 -6.08 -0.29 -19.54
C MET A 166 -5.88 0.91 -20.46
N MET A 167 -4.99 1.83 -20.09
CA MET A 167 -4.67 2.99 -20.92
C MET A 167 -3.57 2.74 -21.97
N GLY A 168 -3.20 1.46 -22.20
CA GLY A 168 -2.25 1.06 -23.24
C GLY A 168 -0.78 1.28 -22.89
N ASN A 169 -0.46 1.44 -21.61
CA ASN A 169 0.91 1.57 -21.12
C ASN A 169 1.52 0.20 -20.79
N ALA A 170 2.85 0.10 -20.77
CA ALA A 170 3.53 -1.02 -20.16
C ALA A 170 3.85 -0.73 -18.68
N ALA A 171 3.85 -1.76 -17.85
CA ALA A 171 4.08 -1.65 -16.42
C ALA A 171 5.32 -2.46 -15.99
N ILE A 172 6.19 -1.83 -15.19
CA ILE A 172 7.30 -2.48 -14.49
C ILE A 172 6.97 -2.47 -13.00
N VAL A 173 6.60 -3.64 -12.48
CA VAL A 173 6.23 -3.83 -11.07
C VAL A 173 7.48 -4.03 -10.23
N LEU A 174 7.62 -3.20 -9.21
CA LEU A 174 8.73 -3.21 -8.25
C LEU A 174 8.17 -3.38 -6.84
N PRO A 175 7.89 -4.62 -6.40
CA PRO A 175 7.32 -4.90 -5.10
C PRO A 175 8.27 -4.55 -3.95
N SER A 176 7.72 -4.46 -2.73
CA SER A 176 8.53 -4.43 -1.51
C SER A 176 9.37 -5.71 -1.41
N SER A 177 10.60 -5.60 -0.92
CA SER A 177 11.45 -6.77 -0.68
C SER A 177 10.96 -7.62 0.50
N ASP A 178 10.12 -7.05 1.38
CA ASP A 178 9.59 -7.78 2.53
C ASP A 178 8.51 -8.81 2.13
N ASN A 179 7.72 -8.52 1.06
CA ASN A 179 6.60 -9.36 0.65
C ASN A 179 6.32 -9.32 -0.86
N PRO A 180 7.23 -9.81 -1.70
CA PRO A 180 7.08 -9.75 -3.16
C PRO A 180 6.26 -10.90 -3.76
N LEU A 181 6.07 -12.03 -3.03
CA LEU A 181 5.60 -13.30 -3.61
C LEU A 181 4.21 -13.21 -4.21
N THR A 182 3.26 -12.56 -3.53
CA THR A 182 1.89 -12.41 -4.03
C THR A 182 1.87 -11.59 -5.33
N LEU A 183 2.64 -10.50 -5.40
CA LEU A 183 2.70 -9.67 -6.62
C LEU A 183 3.40 -10.38 -7.79
N MET A 184 4.40 -11.20 -7.50
CA MET A 184 5.02 -12.07 -8.51
C MET A 184 4.00 -13.06 -9.09
N LYS A 185 3.18 -13.70 -8.22
CA LYS A 185 2.09 -14.60 -8.65
C LYS A 185 1.04 -13.88 -9.47
N LEU A 186 0.57 -12.71 -9.02
CA LEU A 186 -0.39 -11.90 -9.77
C LEU A 186 0.14 -11.50 -11.15
N THR A 187 1.43 -11.16 -11.25
CA THR A 187 2.04 -10.84 -12.54
C THR A 187 2.13 -12.08 -13.45
N GLU A 188 2.44 -13.26 -12.91
CA GLU A 188 2.38 -14.53 -13.66
C GLU A 188 0.96 -14.76 -14.21
N MET A 189 -0.06 -14.53 -13.41
CA MET A 189 -1.46 -14.69 -13.82
C MET A 189 -1.90 -13.67 -14.89
N LEU A 190 -1.35 -12.45 -14.90
CA LEU A 190 -1.58 -11.50 -16.00
C LEU A 190 -0.97 -11.98 -17.32
N VAL A 191 0.22 -12.57 -17.28
CA VAL A 191 0.83 -13.19 -18.46
C VAL A 191 -0.01 -14.39 -18.94
N GLU A 192 -0.48 -15.23 -18.03
CA GLU A 192 -1.37 -16.36 -18.32
C GLU A 192 -2.70 -15.89 -18.93
N ALA A 193 -3.25 -14.78 -18.46
CA ALA A 193 -4.48 -14.16 -18.97
C ALA A 193 -4.33 -13.64 -20.42
N GLY A 194 -3.10 -13.54 -20.92
CA GLY A 194 -2.80 -13.14 -22.29
C GLY A 194 -2.27 -11.72 -22.44
N VAL A 195 -1.76 -11.10 -21.37
CA VAL A 195 -0.98 -9.87 -21.50
C VAL A 195 0.29 -10.18 -22.32
N PRO A 196 0.53 -9.47 -23.45
CA PRO A 196 1.66 -9.77 -24.33
C PRO A 196 3.03 -9.60 -23.66
N ASN A 197 4.02 -10.32 -24.17
CA ASN A 197 5.41 -10.19 -23.74
C ASN A 197 5.86 -8.73 -23.79
N GLY A 198 6.63 -8.31 -22.81
CA GLY A 198 7.12 -6.95 -22.70
C GLY A 198 6.12 -5.93 -22.15
N VAL A 199 4.82 -6.24 -22.03
CA VAL A 199 3.81 -5.29 -21.51
C VAL A 199 3.83 -5.20 -19.99
N ILE A 200 4.10 -6.31 -19.30
CA ILE A 200 4.25 -6.34 -17.85
C ILE A 200 5.53 -7.03 -17.43
N GLN A 201 6.22 -6.45 -16.46
CA GLN A 201 7.43 -6.97 -15.84
C GLN A 201 7.24 -7.00 -14.31
N CYS A 202 7.93 -7.92 -13.63
CA CYS A 202 7.98 -7.93 -12.16
C CYS A 202 9.38 -8.28 -11.69
N LEU A 203 10.05 -7.35 -11.01
CA LEU A 203 11.41 -7.50 -10.55
C LEU A 203 11.53 -7.29 -9.04
N THR A 204 12.16 -8.23 -8.37
CA THR A 204 12.45 -8.19 -6.93
C THR A 204 13.73 -7.40 -6.67
N ALA A 205 13.63 -6.07 -6.77
CA ALA A 205 14.75 -5.16 -6.67
C ALA A 205 14.90 -4.56 -5.25
N PRO A 206 16.12 -4.55 -4.67
CA PRO A 206 16.42 -3.76 -3.47
C PRO A 206 16.20 -2.25 -3.70
N GLY A 207 16.01 -1.49 -2.61
CA GLY A 207 15.63 -0.07 -2.70
C GLY A 207 16.46 0.75 -3.69
N ALA A 208 17.79 0.73 -3.57
CA ALA A 208 18.70 1.49 -4.44
C ALA A 208 18.67 1.03 -5.92
N VAL A 209 18.36 -0.25 -6.20
CA VAL A 209 18.27 -0.76 -7.57
C VAL A 209 17.00 -0.23 -8.27
N LYS A 210 15.92 0.04 -7.51
CA LYS A 210 14.69 0.64 -8.07
C LYS A 210 14.94 2.03 -8.67
N ASP A 211 15.95 2.74 -8.18
CA ASP A 211 16.34 4.05 -8.69
C ASP A 211 16.75 4.00 -10.17
N ALA A 212 17.29 2.88 -10.65
CA ALA A 212 17.60 2.68 -12.06
C ALA A 212 16.34 2.79 -12.95
N ALA A 213 15.19 2.28 -12.49
CA ALA A 213 13.94 2.47 -13.22
C ALA A 213 13.41 3.90 -13.15
N VAL A 214 13.64 4.60 -12.02
CA VAL A 214 13.21 6.00 -11.82
C VAL A 214 14.01 6.97 -12.70
N THR A 215 15.28 6.70 -12.88
CA THR A 215 16.22 7.57 -13.62
C THR A 215 16.37 7.21 -15.10
N ASP A 216 15.71 6.14 -15.57
CA ASP A 216 15.75 5.77 -16.98
C ASP A 216 14.86 6.72 -17.82
N PRO A 217 15.41 7.41 -18.84
CA PRO A 217 14.64 8.38 -19.63
C PRO A 217 13.52 7.75 -20.48
N ARG A 218 13.48 6.44 -20.62
CA ARG A 218 12.42 5.69 -21.32
C ARG A 218 11.23 5.37 -20.41
N VAL A 219 11.37 5.58 -19.09
CA VAL A 219 10.27 5.49 -18.13
C VAL A 219 9.62 6.87 -18.03
N HIS A 220 8.34 6.96 -18.40
CA HIS A 220 7.63 8.22 -18.52
C HIS A 220 6.82 8.60 -17.29
N LEU A 221 6.45 7.60 -16.48
CA LEU A 221 5.74 7.79 -15.22
C LEU A 221 6.29 6.85 -14.15
N VAL A 222 6.55 7.40 -12.97
CA VAL A 222 6.78 6.61 -11.75
C VAL A 222 5.57 6.77 -10.85
N THR A 223 4.86 5.68 -10.58
CA THR A 223 3.81 5.64 -9.57
C THR A 223 4.33 4.93 -8.32
N LEU A 224 4.42 5.67 -7.23
CA LEU A 224 4.98 5.18 -5.96
C LEU A 224 3.97 5.36 -4.83
N THR A 225 3.82 4.31 -4.01
CA THR A 225 3.22 4.43 -2.69
C THR A 225 4.27 4.10 -1.64
N GLY A 226 4.45 4.98 -0.66
CA GLY A 226 5.50 4.81 0.36
C GLY A 226 5.54 5.90 1.41
N SER A 227 6.70 6.06 2.08
CA SER A 227 6.89 7.15 3.03
C SER A 227 7.14 8.48 2.32
N THR A 228 6.81 9.59 2.99
CA THR A 228 7.08 10.94 2.47
C THR A 228 8.55 11.13 2.10
N GLU A 229 9.47 10.61 2.88
CA GLU A 229 10.91 10.69 2.63
C GLU A 229 11.30 10.00 1.32
N VAL A 230 10.79 8.76 1.11
CA VAL A 230 11.01 8.00 -0.13
C VAL A 230 10.37 8.72 -1.32
N GLY A 231 9.15 9.26 -1.16
CA GLY A 231 8.47 10.01 -2.22
C GLY A 231 9.25 11.25 -2.65
N ILE A 232 9.77 12.04 -1.70
CA ILE A 232 10.62 13.20 -1.99
C ILE A 232 11.90 12.77 -2.73
N GLY A 233 12.54 11.68 -2.29
CA GLY A 233 13.72 11.13 -2.96
C GLY A 233 13.43 10.73 -4.40
N THR A 234 12.35 9.97 -4.62
CA THR A 234 11.91 9.55 -5.94
C THR A 234 11.58 10.74 -6.86
N ALA A 235 10.86 11.75 -6.36
CA ALA A 235 10.55 12.94 -7.14
C ALA A 235 11.81 13.70 -7.57
N LYS A 236 12.82 13.79 -6.70
CA LYS A 236 14.10 14.43 -7.05
C LYS A 236 14.86 13.66 -8.14
N LEU A 237 14.85 12.34 -8.08
CA LEU A 237 15.48 11.49 -9.11
C LEU A 237 14.73 11.60 -10.44
N ALA A 238 13.41 11.52 -10.44
CA ALA A 238 12.56 11.60 -11.62
C ALA A 238 12.68 12.96 -12.34
N ALA A 239 12.90 14.04 -11.58
CA ALA A 239 13.05 15.39 -12.12
C ALA A 239 14.23 15.53 -13.09
N ALA A 240 15.25 14.69 -13.01
CA ALA A 240 16.41 14.73 -13.91
C ALA A 240 16.03 14.48 -15.38
N ASN A 241 14.98 13.71 -15.63
CA ASN A 241 14.47 13.39 -16.97
C ASN A 241 13.08 13.95 -17.24
N LEU A 242 12.55 14.82 -16.37
CA LEU A 242 11.17 15.29 -16.39
C LEU A 242 10.13 14.15 -16.37
N THR A 243 10.49 13.01 -15.78
CA THR A 243 9.60 11.87 -15.61
C THR A 243 8.44 12.25 -14.68
N HIS A 244 7.21 12.01 -15.10
CA HIS A 244 6.03 12.24 -14.27
C HIS A 244 6.06 11.40 -13.01
N THR A 245 5.55 11.94 -11.90
CA THR A 245 5.41 11.20 -10.65
C THR A 245 3.98 11.25 -10.14
N ALA A 246 3.44 10.07 -9.77
CA ALA A 246 2.20 9.93 -9.03
C ALA A 246 2.55 9.33 -7.67
N LEU A 247 2.48 10.14 -6.61
CA LEU A 247 3.00 9.80 -5.29
C LEU A 247 1.86 9.68 -4.29
N GLU A 248 1.64 8.47 -3.79
CA GLU A 248 0.76 8.17 -2.67
C GLU A 248 1.60 7.99 -1.40
N LEU A 249 1.43 8.86 -0.43
CA LEU A 249 2.32 8.96 0.73
C LEU A 249 1.58 8.74 2.05
N GLY A 250 2.28 8.90 3.17
CA GLY A 250 1.66 8.77 4.47
C GLY A 250 0.71 9.92 4.80
N GLY A 251 -0.36 9.60 5.54
CA GLY A 251 -1.33 10.57 6.05
C GLY A 251 -1.34 10.64 7.58
N ASN A 252 -2.07 11.60 8.13
CA ASN A 252 -2.32 11.78 9.55
C ASN A 252 -3.79 12.12 9.78
N ASP A 253 -4.66 11.17 9.41
CA ASP A 253 -6.10 11.37 9.31
C ASP A 253 -6.74 11.63 10.68
N ALA A 254 -7.70 12.56 10.71
CA ALA A 254 -8.44 12.91 11.90
C ALA A 254 -9.75 12.10 11.97
N PHE A 255 -10.03 11.56 13.14
CA PHE A 255 -11.31 10.97 13.52
C PHE A 255 -11.98 11.93 14.52
N ILE A 256 -13.14 12.46 14.19
CA ILE A 256 -13.78 13.55 14.96
C ILE A 256 -15.11 13.05 15.50
N VAL A 257 -15.30 13.16 16.83
CA VAL A 257 -16.57 12.84 17.51
C VAL A 257 -17.08 14.10 18.19
N LEU A 258 -18.21 14.60 17.72
CA LEU A 258 -18.90 15.79 18.28
C LEU A 258 -19.73 15.38 19.50
N ASP A 259 -20.31 16.36 20.18
CA ASP A 259 -21.07 16.20 21.45
C ASP A 259 -22.37 15.41 21.31
N ASP A 260 -22.92 15.34 20.11
CA ASP A 260 -24.10 14.55 19.75
C ASP A 260 -23.76 13.20 19.07
N GLY A 261 -22.47 12.84 19.01
CA GLY A 261 -22.00 11.62 18.36
C GLY A 261 -22.40 10.35 19.10
N ASP A 262 -22.75 9.29 18.34
CA ASP A 262 -22.94 7.94 18.87
C ASP A 262 -21.60 7.35 19.31
N VAL A 263 -21.40 7.25 20.63
CA VAL A 263 -20.13 6.80 21.21
C VAL A 263 -19.86 5.32 20.92
N ASP A 264 -20.88 4.46 20.90
CA ASP A 264 -20.69 3.03 20.67
C ASP A 264 -20.30 2.77 19.23
N LEU A 265 -20.98 3.39 18.27
CA LEU A 265 -20.58 3.35 16.87
C LEU A 265 -19.17 3.92 16.66
N ALA A 266 -18.88 5.07 17.26
CA ALA A 266 -17.56 5.71 17.14
C ALA A 266 -16.43 4.84 17.69
N VAL A 267 -16.66 4.04 18.73
CA VAL A 267 -15.69 3.10 19.29
C VAL A 267 -15.40 1.96 18.31
N GLU A 268 -16.44 1.34 17.73
CA GLU A 268 -16.25 0.24 16.76
C GLU A 268 -15.52 0.74 15.50
N GLU A 269 -15.93 1.87 14.94
CA GLU A 269 -15.31 2.47 13.76
C GLU A 269 -13.86 2.91 14.02
N MET A 270 -13.59 3.48 15.19
CA MET A 270 -12.23 3.83 15.60
C MET A 270 -11.34 2.59 15.70
N VAL A 271 -11.83 1.54 16.33
CA VAL A 271 -11.05 0.30 16.51
C VAL A 271 -10.79 -0.34 15.14
N TRP A 272 -11.80 -0.44 14.30
CA TRP A 272 -11.64 -0.96 12.94
C TRP A 272 -10.65 -0.10 12.12
N GLY A 273 -10.87 1.21 12.02
CA GLY A 273 -10.06 2.13 11.21
C GLY A 273 -8.62 2.30 11.71
N ARG A 274 -8.33 1.94 12.99
CA ARG A 274 -6.98 2.05 13.55
C ARG A 274 -6.24 0.72 13.58
N MET A 275 -6.95 -0.40 13.78
CA MET A 275 -6.32 -1.69 14.09
C MET A 275 -6.17 -2.59 12.86
N TYR A 276 -6.87 -2.30 11.76
CA TYR A 276 -6.77 -3.04 10.50
C TYR A 276 -5.31 -3.16 10.06
N ASN A 277 -4.90 -4.34 9.59
CA ASN A 277 -3.52 -4.68 9.24
C ASN A 277 -2.51 -4.29 10.34
N THR A 278 -2.88 -4.52 11.61
CA THR A 278 -2.06 -4.16 12.78
C THR A 278 -1.69 -2.66 12.78
N GLY A 279 -2.56 -1.80 12.24
CA GLY A 279 -2.37 -0.34 12.13
C GLY A 279 -1.42 0.11 11.00
N GLN A 280 -0.98 -0.79 10.15
CA GLN A 280 -0.07 -0.51 9.04
C GLN A 280 -0.81 0.02 7.80
N VAL A 281 -1.65 1.03 8.00
CA VAL A 281 -2.54 1.61 6.98
C VAL A 281 -2.19 3.08 6.77
N CYS A 282 -2.05 3.51 5.51
CA CYS A 282 -1.72 4.91 5.17
C CYS A 282 -2.82 5.87 5.61
N CYS A 283 -4.09 5.51 5.38
CA CYS A 283 -5.30 6.25 5.74
C CYS A 283 -5.91 5.83 7.10
N ALA A 284 -5.17 5.12 7.97
CA ALA A 284 -5.66 4.84 9.32
C ALA A 284 -5.93 6.12 10.09
N SER A 285 -7.00 6.14 10.85
CA SER A 285 -7.26 7.21 11.82
C SER A 285 -6.12 7.28 12.83
N LYS A 286 -5.44 8.43 12.90
CA LYS A 286 -4.24 8.62 13.74
C LYS A 286 -4.43 9.69 14.79
N ARG A 287 -5.35 10.63 14.57
CA ARG A 287 -5.72 11.69 15.51
C ARG A 287 -7.19 11.54 15.87
N PHE A 288 -7.48 11.35 17.14
CA PHE A 288 -8.84 11.21 17.66
C PHE A 288 -9.20 12.48 18.42
N LEU A 289 -10.12 13.28 17.83
CA LEU A 289 -10.59 14.55 18.36
C LEU A 289 -11.99 14.32 18.93
N ILE A 290 -12.05 14.08 20.23
CA ILE A 290 -13.27 13.71 20.92
C ILE A 290 -13.76 14.91 21.72
N HIS A 291 -15.05 15.26 21.57
CA HIS A 291 -15.65 16.32 22.37
C HIS A 291 -15.50 16.04 23.88
N ASN A 292 -15.25 17.09 24.69
CA ASN A 292 -14.91 16.93 26.10
C ASN A 292 -15.97 16.20 26.91
N SER A 293 -17.27 16.37 26.58
CA SER A 293 -18.38 15.69 27.25
C SER A 293 -18.36 14.18 27.08
N LEU A 294 -17.78 13.66 25.94
CA LEU A 294 -17.76 12.24 25.60
C LEU A 294 -16.42 11.59 25.88
N LYS A 295 -15.38 12.35 26.17
CA LYS A 295 -13.99 11.92 26.23
C LYS A 295 -13.76 10.73 27.18
N ASP A 296 -14.27 10.81 28.39
CA ASP A 296 -13.98 9.79 29.42
C ASP A 296 -14.73 8.49 29.12
N GLU A 297 -16.00 8.60 28.69
CA GLU A 297 -16.78 7.45 28.23
C GLU A 297 -16.14 6.76 26.99
N PHE A 298 -15.86 7.56 25.98
CA PHE A 298 -15.20 7.07 24.76
C PHE A 298 -13.88 6.38 25.07
N THR A 299 -13.01 7.01 25.86
CA THR A 299 -11.71 6.46 26.24
C THR A 299 -11.85 5.12 26.94
N LYS A 300 -12.77 5.01 27.90
CA LYS A 300 -13.03 3.77 28.61
C LYS A 300 -13.50 2.65 27.66
N LYS A 301 -14.52 2.95 26.85
CA LYS A 301 -15.08 1.97 25.89
C LYS A 301 -14.04 1.51 24.88
N VAL A 302 -13.22 2.42 24.33
CA VAL A 302 -12.11 2.05 23.42
C VAL A 302 -11.12 1.11 24.09
N ILE A 303 -10.68 1.42 25.30
CA ILE A 303 -9.75 0.55 26.04
C ILE A 303 -10.36 -0.83 26.27
N ASP A 304 -11.63 -0.90 26.69
CA ASP A 304 -12.30 -2.16 26.95
C ASP A 304 -12.50 -2.97 25.65
N ARG A 305 -12.84 -2.30 24.54
CA ARG A 305 -13.00 -2.95 23.23
C ARG A 305 -11.69 -3.49 22.68
N ILE A 306 -10.61 -2.74 22.80
CA ILE A 306 -9.28 -3.14 22.32
C ILE A 306 -8.75 -4.34 23.12
N LYS A 307 -9.00 -4.43 24.42
CA LYS A 307 -8.64 -5.60 25.24
C LYS A 307 -9.33 -6.89 24.82
N GLN A 308 -10.45 -6.81 24.09
CA GLN A 308 -11.17 -7.95 23.56
C GLN A 308 -10.60 -8.48 22.24
N LEU A 309 -9.75 -7.69 21.56
CA LEU A 309 -9.17 -8.08 20.29
C LEU A 309 -8.23 -9.28 20.48
N LYS A 310 -8.40 -10.29 19.64
CA LYS A 310 -7.57 -11.48 19.66
C LYS A 310 -6.28 -11.24 18.85
N VAL A 311 -5.18 -11.10 19.58
CA VAL A 311 -3.84 -11.06 18.99
C VAL A 311 -3.34 -12.51 18.86
N GLY A 312 -2.81 -12.89 17.69
CA GLY A 312 -2.38 -14.27 17.51
C GLY A 312 -1.70 -14.58 16.19
N ASP A 313 -1.66 -15.87 15.89
CA ASP A 313 -1.17 -16.41 14.63
C ASP A 313 -2.04 -15.88 13.48
N PRO A 314 -1.46 -15.15 12.49
CA PRO A 314 -2.23 -14.57 11.40
C PRO A 314 -3.00 -15.59 10.55
N GLN A 315 -2.55 -16.85 10.53
CA GLN A 315 -3.20 -17.92 9.76
C GLN A 315 -4.46 -18.49 10.41
N LYS A 316 -4.75 -18.12 11.67
CA LYS A 316 -5.96 -18.57 12.36
C LYS A 316 -7.14 -17.66 12.05
N GLU A 317 -8.29 -18.27 11.76
CA GLU A 317 -9.52 -17.59 11.39
C GLU A 317 -10.03 -16.58 12.44
N ASP A 318 -9.77 -16.82 13.68
CA ASP A 318 -10.22 -16.00 14.80
C ASP A 318 -9.20 -14.94 15.25
N THR A 319 -8.05 -14.85 14.59
CA THR A 319 -7.06 -13.78 14.84
C THR A 319 -7.53 -12.47 14.24
N GLN A 320 -7.58 -11.43 15.07
CA GLN A 320 -7.98 -10.08 14.67
C GLN A 320 -6.79 -9.13 14.51
N ILE A 321 -5.70 -9.40 15.22
CA ILE A 321 -4.44 -8.63 15.15
C ILE A 321 -3.30 -9.61 14.87
N GLY A 322 -2.66 -9.41 13.75
CA GLY A 322 -1.47 -10.16 13.34
C GLY A 322 -0.18 -9.54 13.88
N CYS A 323 0.90 -9.68 13.11
CA CYS A 323 2.19 -9.07 13.45
C CYS A 323 2.53 -7.91 12.51
N LEU A 324 3.52 -7.12 12.88
CA LEU A 324 4.13 -6.15 11.98
C LEU A 324 4.98 -6.86 10.93
N ILE A 325 5.17 -6.19 9.79
CA ILE A 325 5.90 -6.74 8.64
C ILE A 325 7.33 -7.21 8.97
N SER A 326 7.97 -6.63 9.97
CA SER A 326 9.34 -6.97 10.35
C SER A 326 9.67 -6.53 11.78
N GLU A 327 10.71 -7.12 12.36
CA GLU A 327 11.26 -6.68 13.64
C GLU A 327 11.74 -5.22 13.59
N LYS A 328 12.31 -4.79 12.47
CA LYS A 328 12.71 -3.39 12.26
C LYS A 328 11.53 -2.43 12.39
N ALA A 329 10.36 -2.82 11.88
CA ALA A 329 9.12 -2.05 12.03
C ALA A 329 8.69 -1.99 13.51
N ALA A 330 8.78 -3.11 14.25
CA ALA A 330 8.45 -3.16 15.66
C ALA A 330 9.37 -2.25 16.50
N ILE A 331 10.68 -2.29 16.27
CA ILE A 331 11.65 -1.42 16.93
C ILE A 331 11.35 0.06 16.66
N LYS A 332 10.95 0.39 15.42
CA LYS A 332 10.59 1.76 15.09
C LYS A 332 9.37 2.24 15.88
N VAL A 333 8.34 1.40 16.01
CA VAL A 333 7.15 1.71 16.80
C VAL A 333 7.48 1.90 18.27
N GLU A 334 8.32 1.04 18.86
CA GLU A 334 8.77 1.21 20.25
C GLU A 334 9.43 2.57 20.49
N LYS A 335 10.30 2.98 19.56
CA LYS A 335 10.96 4.29 19.62
C LYS A 335 9.96 5.45 19.51
N GLU A 336 8.96 5.34 18.65
CA GLU A 336 7.91 6.35 18.48
C GLU A 336 7.05 6.47 19.75
N VAL A 337 6.70 5.33 20.38
CA VAL A 337 6.01 5.31 21.67
C VAL A 337 6.84 5.99 22.76
N GLN A 338 8.12 5.61 22.88
CA GLN A 338 9.02 6.19 23.87
C GLN A 338 9.17 7.70 23.70
N LEU A 339 9.42 8.15 22.45
CA LEU A 339 9.51 9.58 22.14
C LEU A 339 8.22 10.33 22.53
N THR A 340 7.06 9.74 22.31
CA THR A 340 5.78 10.37 22.66
C THR A 340 5.60 10.47 24.17
N LEU A 341 6.07 9.49 24.94
CA LEU A 341 6.10 9.55 26.41
C LEU A 341 7.02 10.66 26.93
N GLU A 342 8.21 10.79 26.35
CA GLU A 342 9.18 11.85 26.64
C GLU A 342 8.63 13.25 26.33
N GLN A 343 7.75 13.36 25.33
CA GLN A 343 7.02 14.59 24.98
C GLN A 343 5.79 14.87 25.87
N GLY A 344 5.60 14.11 26.94
CA GLY A 344 4.52 14.30 27.90
C GLY A 344 3.22 13.57 27.57
N GLY A 345 3.26 12.61 26.66
CA GLY A 345 2.13 11.73 26.37
C GLY A 345 1.85 10.79 27.55
N LYS A 346 0.56 10.38 27.70
CA LYS A 346 0.12 9.45 28.74
C LYS A 346 -0.22 8.10 28.14
N LEU A 347 0.47 7.05 28.59
CA LEU A 347 0.17 5.66 28.21
C LEU A 347 -1.06 5.17 28.98
N LEU A 348 -2.11 4.76 28.28
CA LEU A 348 -3.34 4.24 28.89
C LEU A 348 -3.48 2.72 28.75
N LEU A 349 -2.89 2.11 27.72
CA LEU A 349 -2.93 0.68 27.48
C LEU A 349 -1.72 0.24 26.64
N GLY A 350 -1.14 -0.93 26.91
CA GLY A 350 -0.07 -1.52 26.12
C GLY A 350 1.29 -0.84 26.32
N GLY A 351 1.91 -0.38 25.23
CA GLY A 351 3.23 0.27 25.24
C GLY A 351 4.42 -0.69 25.38
N LYS A 352 4.17 -1.99 25.32
CA LYS A 352 5.21 -3.03 25.38
C LYS A 352 5.07 -3.94 24.17
N ARG A 353 6.22 -4.36 23.65
CA ARG A 353 6.25 -5.39 22.62
C ARG A 353 5.67 -6.68 23.19
N LEU A 354 4.71 -7.28 22.46
CA LEU A 354 4.32 -8.66 22.76
C LEU A 354 5.40 -9.60 22.28
N ALA A 355 5.71 -10.60 23.08
CA ALA A 355 6.55 -11.70 22.65
C ALA A 355 5.85 -12.43 21.49
N CYS A 356 6.61 -12.83 20.50
CA CYS A 356 6.11 -13.72 19.46
C CYS A 356 5.55 -15.01 20.11
N LEU A 357 4.56 -15.59 19.44
CA LEU A 357 3.94 -16.83 19.87
C LEU A 357 4.99 -17.94 20.13
N PRO A 358 4.77 -18.84 21.11
CA PRO A 358 5.68 -19.96 21.36
C PRO A 358 5.93 -20.78 20.08
N GLY A 359 7.18 -20.88 19.68
CA GLY A 359 7.60 -21.53 18.41
C GLY A 359 7.97 -20.56 17.30
N VAL A 360 7.82 -19.26 17.49
CA VAL A 360 8.11 -18.18 16.55
C VAL A 360 9.31 -17.36 17.02
N GLY A 361 10.25 -17.09 16.12
CA GLY A 361 11.61 -16.60 16.38
C GLY A 361 11.81 -15.19 16.94
N CYS A 362 10.84 -14.61 17.65
CA CYS A 362 11.03 -13.34 18.37
C CYS A 362 11.20 -13.60 19.87
N ARG A 363 12.40 -13.44 20.40
CA ARG A 363 12.66 -13.57 21.85
C ARG A 363 12.37 -12.25 22.55
N VAL A 364 11.30 -12.21 23.35
CA VAL A 364 11.18 -11.28 24.46
C VAL A 364 10.83 -12.09 25.72
N ARG A 365 11.64 -11.92 26.76
CA ARG A 365 11.46 -12.62 28.04
C ARG A 365 10.32 -11.99 28.83
N ASP A 366 9.48 -12.87 29.34
CA ASP A 366 8.58 -12.71 30.50
C ASP A 366 7.61 -11.53 30.52
N LEU A 367 6.39 -11.74 30.01
CA LEU A 367 5.22 -10.91 30.35
C LEU A 367 3.98 -11.80 30.55
N PRO A 368 3.11 -11.45 31.50
CA PRO A 368 1.92 -12.24 31.80
C PRO A 368 0.90 -12.22 30.65
N PRO A 369 0.10 -13.27 30.48
CA PRO A 369 -0.87 -13.38 29.40
C PRO A 369 -2.03 -12.42 29.65
N LYS A 370 -2.14 -11.38 28.91
CA LYS A 370 -3.28 -10.44 28.74
C LYS A 370 -2.87 -8.96 28.53
N SER A 371 -1.86 -8.66 27.77
CA SER A 371 -1.58 -7.26 27.41
C SER A 371 -1.52 -7.09 25.89
N GLY A 372 -2.63 -6.63 25.32
CA GLY A 372 -2.68 -6.15 23.93
C GLY A 372 -1.81 -4.90 23.75
N CYS A 373 -1.11 -4.82 22.63
CA CYS A 373 -0.25 -3.67 22.29
C CYS A 373 -1.07 -2.46 21.86
N ILE A 374 -1.44 -1.60 22.80
CA ILE A 374 -2.04 -0.32 22.46
C ILE A 374 -1.57 0.74 23.46
N SER A 375 -0.98 1.79 22.90
CA SER A 375 -0.62 2.98 23.66
C SER A 375 -1.60 4.08 23.33
N TYR A 376 -2.26 4.61 24.36
CA TYR A 376 -3.10 5.78 24.28
C TYR A 376 -2.38 6.91 25.02
N LEU A 377 -2.07 7.99 24.32
CA LEU A 377 -1.29 9.09 24.90
C LEU A 377 -2.12 10.37 24.94
N GLN A 378 -2.15 11.03 26.08
CA GLN A 378 -2.79 12.30 26.31
C GLN A 378 -1.72 13.34 26.64
N GLY A 379 -1.50 14.31 25.76
CA GLY A 379 -0.59 15.44 25.98
C GLY A 379 -0.70 16.47 24.87
N GLY A 380 -0.68 17.76 25.23
CA GLY A 380 -0.74 18.84 24.27
C GLY A 380 0.60 19.05 23.57
N GLY A 381 0.58 18.91 22.25
CA GLY A 381 1.74 19.19 21.41
C GLY A 381 1.55 18.56 20.04
N CYS A 382 1.56 19.39 19.03
CA CYS A 382 1.63 18.99 17.62
C CYS A 382 2.94 18.23 17.39
N GLY A 383 2.89 16.96 17.05
CA GLY A 383 4.13 16.21 16.80
C GLY A 383 3.85 14.82 16.26
N PHE A 384 3.73 14.72 15.03
CA PHE A 384 4.19 13.77 14.02
C PHE A 384 4.36 12.28 14.36
N TYR A 385 3.77 11.51 13.52
CA TYR A 385 4.21 10.36 12.71
C TYR A 385 3.78 8.97 13.13
N ASN A 386 2.92 8.47 12.29
CA ASN A 386 3.01 7.32 11.42
C ASN A 386 3.47 6.00 12.04
N ARG A 387 2.53 5.07 11.99
CA ARG A 387 2.65 3.60 11.98
C ARG A 387 2.63 2.88 13.31
N SER A 388 1.61 2.05 13.34
CA SER A 388 1.38 0.86 14.15
C SER A 388 1.00 1.03 15.62
N SER A 389 -0.15 0.48 15.95
CA SER A 389 -0.59 -0.06 17.24
C SER A 389 -0.42 0.77 18.53
N ALA A 390 -0.21 2.07 18.41
CA ALA A 390 -0.25 2.99 19.53
C ALA A 390 -1.43 3.94 19.37
N VAL A 391 -2.42 3.87 20.23
CA VAL A 391 -3.47 4.88 20.33
C VAL A 391 -2.91 6.03 21.14
N VAL A 392 -2.53 7.11 20.47
CA VAL A 392 -2.02 8.32 21.09
C VAL A 392 -3.14 9.36 21.09
N ALA A 393 -3.73 9.63 22.23
CA ALA A 393 -4.60 10.77 22.39
C ALA A 393 -3.79 11.99 22.82
N ASN A 394 -3.58 12.91 21.93
CA ASN A 394 -3.13 14.24 22.28
C ASN A 394 -4.34 15.06 22.72
N GLY A 395 -4.52 15.26 24.02
CA GLY A 395 -5.47 16.21 24.54
C GLY A 395 -5.04 17.63 24.16
N LEU A 396 -5.79 18.27 23.28
CA LEU A 396 -5.67 19.70 23.07
C LEU A 396 -6.04 20.41 24.40
N MET A 397 -5.08 21.14 24.93
CA MET A 397 -5.28 21.96 26.11
C MET A 397 -6.35 23.01 25.84
N SER A 398 -7.37 23.00 26.67
CA SER A 398 -8.25 24.13 26.88
C SER A 398 -7.45 25.27 27.52
N ARG A 399 -6.90 26.17 26.73
CA ARG A 399 -6.70 27.56 27.07
C ARG A 399 -7.35 28.37 25.97
N GLY A 400 -8.47 29.00 26.33
CA GLY A 400 -9.33 29.82 25.53
C GLY A 400 -8.66 30.57 24.38
N ARG A 401 -8.88 30.09 23.19
CA ARG A 401 -9.05 30.88 21.96
C ARG A 401 -9.79 30.00 20.98
N GLN A 402 -10.84 30.53 20.40
CA GLN A 402 -11.57 29.94 19.29
C GLN A 402 -10.58 29.63 18.16
N ALA A 403 -10.43 28.35 17.85
CA ALA A 403 -9.68 27.96 16.69
C ALA A 403 -10.60 27.99 15.47
N ASN A 404 -10.32 28.90 14.56
CA ASN A 404 -10.92 28.85 13.21
C ASN A 404 -10.51 27.54 12.51
N PRO A 405 -11.44 26.82 11.90
CA PRO A 405 -11.11 25.66 11.10
C PRO A 405 -10.44 26.12 9.81
N VAL A 406 -9.19 25.77 9.60
CA VAL A 406 -8.55 25.85 8.28
C VAL A 406 -8.87 24.55 7.56
N LEU A 407 -9.82 24.61 6.64
CA LEU A 407 -10.02 23.59 5.62
C LEU A 407 -8.90 23.77 4.59
N THR A 408 -8.03 22.79 4.47
CA THR A 408 -7.15 22.63 3.29
C THR A 408 -7.58 21.40 2.51
N TYR A 409 -7.91 21.65 1.25
CA TYR A 409 -8.25 20.65 0.23
C TYR A 409 -7.05 19.78 -0.13
#